data_1036f22cbc1138ece3f5cba9ae7481dc
#
_entry.id   1036f22cbc1138ece3f5cba9ae7481dc
#
_cell.length_a   1.000
_cell.length_b   1.000
_cell.length_c   1.000
_cell.angle_alpha   90.00
_cell.angle_beta   90.00
_cell.angle_gamma   90.00
#
_symmetry.space_group_name_H-M   'P 1'
#
loop_
_entity.id
_entity.type
_entity.pdbx_description
1 polymer ?
#
loop_
_entity_poly.entity_id
_entity_poly.type
_entity_poly.pdbx_seq_one_letter_code
_entity_poly.pdbx_strand_id
1 'polypeptide(L)'
;MSVTVGISAASAQTQNVKCTYSATHVISDAVKGIEDAHIREIVIQKFQNDKKTFTMLYADGKYSFSEGSNKVDNGIKSIGLAGDIYIDMVKDSVFAQKYIVDKLFLIKDKYVPYDWTVTKEEKTINGKVCIKATTSGNIPVTAWFCTDIPLNVGPLGYLGLPGIIMQLDTPTYSYVLQEMVDLKDAPSFDVPTKGKVVTQEEFNKLEAEKIKSRGTEAGKVRIIRM
;
A
#
# COMPACT_ATOMS: atom_id res chain seq x y z
N MET A 1 -18.70 35.46 41.19
CA MET A 1 -17.85 34.27 41.20
C MET A 1 -17.57 33.88 39.73
N SER A 2 -16.39 34.22 39.22
CA SER A 2 -15.97 33.88 37.87
C SER A 2 -15.34 32.47 37.88
N VAL A 3 -15.94 31.55 37.16
CA VAL A 3 -15.37 30.22 36.92
C VAL A 3 -14.48 30.31 35.69
N THR A 4 -13.17 30.27 35.88
CA THR A 4 -12.19 30.17 34.81
C THR A 4 -12.09 28.70 34.41
N VAL A 5 -12.68 28.33 33.28
CA VAL A 5 -12.47 26.98 32.66
C VAL A 5 -11.09 27.01 32.02
N GLY A 6 -10.14 26.35 32.67
CA GLY A 6 -8.83 26.11 32.12
C GLY A 6 -8.95 25.11 30.96
N ILE A 7 -8.77 25.58 29.72
CA ILE A 7 -8.58 24.71 28.56
C ILE A 7 -7.17 24.13 28.67
N SER A 8 -7.06 22.90 29.17
CA SER A 8 -5.83 22.12 29.07
C SER A 8 -5.59 21.82 27.59
N ALA A 9 -4.64 22.50 26.96
CA ALA A 9 -4.12 22.08 25.66
C ALA A 9 -3.44 20.72 25.87
N ALA A 10 -4.11 19.65 25.44
CA ALA A 10 -3.47 18.36 25.29
C ALA A 10 -2.30 18.57 24.30
N SER A 11 -1.07 18.49 24.80
CA SER A 11 0.11 18.45 23.95
C SER A 11 -0.09 17.30 22.97
N ALA A 12 -0.12 17.60 21.67
CA ALA A 12 -0.11 16.59 20.64
C ALA A 12 1.18 15.79 20.85
N GLN A 13 1.04 14.60 21.45
CA GLN A 13 2.15 13.69 21.67
C GLN A 13 2.61 13.26 20.28
N THR A 14 3.81 13.64 19.88
CA THR A 14 4.43 13.22 18.63
C THR A 14 4.47 11.70 18.63
N GLN A 15 3.63 11.09 17.81
CA GLN A 15 3.47 9.65 17.80
C GLN A 15 4.50 9.07 16.83
N ASN A 16 5.56 8.47 17.36
CA ASN A 16 6.56 7.75 16.59
C ASN A 16 6.20 6.28 16.58
N VAL A 17 5.87 5.71 15.43
CA VAL A 17 5.42 4.31 15.36
C VAL A 17 6.13 3.53 14.28
N LYS A 18 6.31 2.24 14.57
CA LYS A 18 6.70 1.21 13.61
C LYS A 18 5.56 0.21 13.51
N CYS A 19 5.09 -0.02 12.29
CA CYS A 19 4.08 -1.03 12.00
C CYS A 19 4.66 -2.10 11.08
N THR A 20 4.27 -3.35 11.33
CA THR A 20 4.60 -4.49 10.49
C THR A 20 3.33 -4.99 9.81
N TYR A 21 3.32 -5.00 8.48
CA TYR A 21 2.23 -5.53 7.67
C TYR A 21 2.65 -6.83 6.99
N SER A 22 1.75 -7.82 6.98
CA SER A 22 1.87 -8.96 6.08
C SER A 22 1.07 -8.71 4.82
N ALA A 23 1.59 -9.10 3.66
CA ALA A 23 0.88 -9.06 2.39
C ALA A 23 0.74 -10.47 1.82
N THR A 24 -0.48 -10.80 1.40
CA THR A 24 -0.82 -12.05 0.73
C THR A 24 -1.50 -11.76 -0.60
N HIS A 25 -1.29 -12.61 -1.59
CA HIS A 25 -1.95 -12.46 -2.89
C HIS A 25 -3.46 -12.58 -2.77
N VAL A 26 -4.17 -11.71 -3.47
CA VAL A 26 -5.61 -11.85 -3.72
C VAL A 26 -5.80 -12.88 -4.83
N ILE A 27 -6.58 -13.92 -4.57
CA ILE A 27 -6.91 -14.93 -5.58
C ILE A 27 -7.92 -14.34 -6.55
N SER A 28 -7.47 -13.97 -7.75
CA SER A 28 -8.30 -13.36 -8.78
C SER A 28 -9.30 -14.36 -9.37
N ASP A 29 -10.36 -13.84 -10.00
CA ASP A 29 -11.34 -14.70 -10.69
C ASP A 29 -10.72 -15.45 -11.87
N ALA A 30 -9.67 -14.91 -12.49
CA ALA A 30 -8.90 -15.64 -13.50
C ALA A 30 -8.25 -16.90 -12.95
N VAL A 31 -7.73 -16.86 -11.72
CA VAL A 31 -7.16 -18.06 -11.05
C VAL A 31 -8.25 -19.02 -10.64
N LYS A 32 -9.37 -18.52 -10.11
CA LYS A 32 -10.54 -19.36 -9.76
C LYS A 32 -11.15 -20.04 -10.98
N GLY A 33 -11.10 -19.40 -12.16
CA GLY A 33 -11.61 -19.88 -13.43
C GLY A 33 -10.68 -20.86 -14.18
N ILE A 34 -9.52 -21.24 -13.64
CA ILE A 34 -8.68 -22.29 -14.22
C ILE A 34 -9.47 -23.61 -14.19
N GLU A 35 -9.74 -24.19 -15.37
CA GLU A 35 -10.57 -25.40 -15.51
C GLU A 35 -9.92 -26.62 -14.84
N ASP A 36 -8.61 -26.81 -15.06
CA ASP A 36 -7.86 -27.91 -14.41
C ASP A 36 -7.74 -27.65 -12.91
N ALA A 37 -8.41 -28.48 -12.12
CA ALA A 37 -8.47 -28.37 -10.68
C ALA A 37 -7.09 -28.54 -10.02
N HIS A 38 -6.21 -29.39 -10.59
CA HIS A 38 -4.87 -29.62 -10.05
C HIS A 38 -3.96 -28.41 -10.30
N ILE A 39 -3.98 -27.86 -11.51
CA ILE A 39 -3.24 -26.62 -11.83
C ILE A 39 -3.76 -25.47 -11.00
N ARG A 40 -5.07 -25.32 -10.85
CA ARG A 40 -5.67 -24.27 -10.02
C ARG A 40 -5.17 -24.35 -8.59
N GLU A 41 -5.17 -25.53 -7.98
CA GLU A 41 -4.70 -25.73 -6.60
C GLU A 41 -3.22 -25.40 -6.44
N ILE A 42 -2.35 -25.83 -7.37
CA ILE A 42 -0.92 -25.49 -7.36
C ILE A 42 -0.71 -23.97 -7.39
N VAL A 43 -1.46 -23.24 -8.23
CA VAL A 43 -1.37 -21.80 -8.34
C VAL A 43 -1.84 -21.12 -7.05
N ILE A 44 -2.95 -21.58 -6.46
CA ILE A 44 -3.47 -21.05 -5.20
C ILE A 44 -2.47 -21.27 -4.07
N GLN A 45 -1.92 -22.47 -3.92
CA GLN A 45 -0.92 -22.80 -2.90
C GLN A 45 0.34 -21.94 -3.06
N LYS A 46 0.80 -21.73 -4.29
CA LYS A 46 1.94 -20.85 -4.55
C LYS A 46 1.68 -19.43 -4.08
N PHE A 47 0.48 -18.87 -4.35
CA PHE A 47 0.09 -17.54 -3.92
C PHE A 47 -0.09 -17.44 -2.39
N GLN A 48 -0.62 -18.47 -1.76
CA GLN A 48 -0.78 -18.51 -0.30
C GLN A 48 0.57 -18.62 0.44
N ASN A 49 1.55 -19.26 -0.18
CA ASN A 49 2.90 -19.41 0.39
C ASN A 49 3.80 -18.18 0.13
N ASP A 50 3.47 -17.34 -0.85
CA ASP A 50 4.21 -16.09 -1.15
C ASP A 50 3.72 -14.96 -0.23
N LYS A 51 4.03 -15.09 1.06
CA LYS A 51 3.78 -14.04 2.05
C LYS A 51 4.94 -13.07 2.09
N LYS A 52 4.62 -11.79 2.00
CA LYS A 52 5.59 -10.70 2.12
C LYS A 52 5.39 -9.94 3.42
N THR A 53 6.45 -9.40 3.96
CA THR A 53 6.41 -8.56 5.15
C THR A 53 6.91 -7.16 4.80
N PHE A 54 6.18 -6.16 5.25
CA PHE A 54 6.49 -4.75 5.04
C PHE A 54 6.61 -4.03 6.38
N THR A 55 7.52 -3.08 6.42
CA THR A 55 7.68 -2.17 7.55
C THR A 55 7.17 -0.78 7.15
N MET A 56 6.32 -0.21 7.99
CA MET A 56 5.87 1.17 7.93
C MET A 56 6.48 1.92 9.12
N LEU A 57 7.07 3.08 8.87
CA LEU A 57 7.52 4.01 9.90
C LEU A 57 6.76 5.32 9.76
N TYR A 58 6.37 5.90 10.88
CA TYR A 58 5.76 7.21 10.93
C TYR A 58 6.30 8.01 12.12
N ALA A 59 6.71 9.24 11.89
CA ALA A 59 7.11 10.20 12.91
C ALA A 59 7.06 11.63 12.35
N ASP A 60 6.56 12.59 13.11
CA ASP A 60 6.63 14.03 12.80
C ASP A 60 6.19 14.40 11.39
N GLY A 61 5.10 13.80 10.90
CA GLY A 61 4.61 14.04 9.54
C GLY A 61 5.45 13.39 8.43
N LYS A 62 6.42 12.55 8.78
CA LYS A 62 7.19 11.73 7.82
C LYS A 62 6.72 10.29 7.89
N TYR A 63 6.67 9.68 6.73
CA TYR A 63 6.19 8.32 6.54
C TYR A 63 7.14 7.55 5.62
N SER A 64 7.37 6.28 5.92
CA SER A 64 7.99 5.36 4.98
C SER A 64 7.31 4.00 5.00
N PHE A 65 7.37 3.31 3.86
CA PHE A 65 6.88 1.96 3.68
C PHE A 65 7.84 1.19 2.78
N SER A 66 8.35 0.07 3.27
CA SER A 66 9.34 -0.73 2.55
C SER A 66 9.14 -2.22 2.80
N GLU A 67 9.52 -3.05 1.83
CA GLU A 67 9.57 -4.49 2.01
C GLU A 67 10.68 -4.83 3.02
N GLY A 68 10.39 -5.72 3.97
CA GLY A 68 11.35 -6.16 4.98
C GLY A 68 12.58 -6.86 4.38
N SER A 69 13.58 -7.10 5.22
CA SER A 69 14.95 -7.54 4.85
C SER A 69 15.03 -8.86 4.07
N ASN A 70 13.95 -9.62 3.96
CA ASN A 70 13.87 -10.86 3.19
C ASN A 70 13.52 -10.61 1.71
N LYS A 71 14.12 -9.58 1.09
CA LYS A 71 14.01 -9.37 -0.37
C LYS A 71 14.62 -10.58 -1.09
N VAL A 72 13.83 -11.64 -1.25
CA VAL A 72 14.19 -12.72 -2.20
C VAL A 72 13.98 -12.12 -3.59
N ASP A 73 15.08 -11.75 -4.24
CA ASP A 73 15.05 -11.28 -5.63
C ASP A 73 14.79 -12.50 -6.54
N ASN A 74 13.53 -12.88 -6.65
CA ASN A 74 13.09 -14.01 -7.47
C ASN A 74 13.09 -13.69 -8.98
N GLY A 75 13.71 -12.58 -9.40
CA GLY A 75 13.86 -12.19 -10.81
C GLY A 75 12.56 -11.80 -11.53
N ILE A 76 11.40 -12.06 -10.93
CA ILE A 76 10.08 -11.69 -11.48
C ILE A 76 9.59 -10.43 -10.79
N LYS A 77 10.01 -9.28 -11.29
CA LYS A 77 9.49 -7.99 -10.81
C LYS A 77 8.13 -7.76 -11.48
N SER A 78 7.08 -7.90 -10.69
CA SER A 78 5.71 -7.68 -11.15
C SER A 78 5.47 -6.20 -11.45
N ILE A 79 4.66 -5.90 -12.48
CA ILE A 79 4.20 -4.54 -12.77
C ILE A 79 3.40 -4.03 -11.56
N GLY A 80 3.72 -2.85 -11.06
CA GLY A 80 2.95 -2.17 -10.01
C GLY A 80 3.25 -2.59 -8.59
N LEU A 81 4.22 -3.48 -8.32
CA LEU A 81 4.72 -3.65 -6.96
C LEU A 81 5.43 -2.37 -6.53
N ALA A 82 4.91 -1.76 -5.46
CA ALA A 82 5.57 -0.64 -4.84
C ALA A 82 6.90 -1.13 -4.25
N GLY A 83 7.98 -0.48 -4.65
CA GLY A 83 9.23 -0.52 -3.92
C GLY A 83 9.13 0.35 -2.67
N ASP A 84 10.27 0.91 -2.26
CA ASP A 84 10.32 1.77 -1.10
C ASP A 84 9.57 3.09 -1.37
N ILE A 85 8.76 3.52 -0.40
CA ILE A 85 7.98 4.77 -0.44
C ILE A 85 8.41 5.64 0.74
N TYR A 86 8.61 6.92 0.49
CA TYR A 86 8.81 7.95 1.49
C TYR A 86 7.88 9.13 1.21
N ILE A 87 7.21 9.63 2.23
CA ILE A 87 6.34 10.80 2.17
C ILE A 87 6.75 11.76 3.28
N ASP A 88 6.94 13.02 2.93
CA ASP A 88 7.12 14.13 3.89
C ASP A 88 5.90 15.04 3.75
N MET A 89 4.96 14.90 4.68
CA MET A 89 3.71 15.66 4.67
C MET A 89 3.93 17.13 5.04
N VAL A 90 5.02 17.45 5.74
CA VAL A 90 5.38 18.84 6.09
C VAL A 90 5.91 19.57 4.86
N LYS A 91 6.66 18.86 4.00
CA LYS A 91 7.23 19.40 2.75
C LYS A 91 6.37 19.14 1.52
N ASP A 92 5.21 18.50 1.72
CA ASP A 92 4.29 18.13 0.64
C ASP A 92 5.00 17.38 -0.49
N SER A 93 5.75 16.32 -0.13
CA SER A 93 6.55 15.59 -1.12
C SER A 93 6.45 14.08 -0.96
N VAL A 94 6.44 13.37 -2.08
CA VAL A 94 6.48 11.92 -2.17
C VAL A 94 7.64 11.44 -3.04
N PHE A 95 8.31 10.39 -2.58
CA PHE A 95 9.33 9.65 -3.30
C PHE A 95 8.92 8.16 -3.26
N ALA A 96 8.62 7.59 -4.41
CA ALA A 96 8.19 6.19 -4.49
C ALA A 96 8.92 5.46 -5.61
N GLN A 97 9.49 4.30 -5.29
CA GLN A 97 10.06 3.41 -6.30
C GLN A 97 8.97 2.47 -6.82
N LYS A 98 8.87 2.36 -8.13
CA LYS A 98 7.97 1.40 -8.79
C LYS A 98 8.63 0.78 -10.01
N TYR A 99 8.25 -0.45 -10.32
CA TYR A 99 8.76 -1.17 -11.47
C TYR A 99 7.72 -1.22 -12.60
N ILE A 100 8.18 -0.99 -13.83
CA ILE A 100 7.44 -1.39 -15.04
C ILE A 100 8.29 -2.46 -15.73
N VAL A 101 7.90 -3.72 -15.61
CA VAL A 101 8.65 -4.89 -16.04
C VAL A 101 9.99 -4.99 -15.28
N ASP A 102 11.11 -4.68 -15.93
CA ASP A 102 12.48 -4.73 -15.42
C ASP A 102 13.06 -3.33 -15.12
N LYS A 103 12.32 -2.27 -15.46
CA LYS A 103 12.78 -0.90 -15.29
C LYS A 103 12.30 -0.30 -13.98
N LEU A 104 13.24 0.22 -13.20
CA LEU A 104 12.97 0.94 -11.96
C LEU A 104 12.74 2.42 -12.25
N PHE A 105 11.63 2.94 -11.75
CA PHE A 105 11.28 4.36 -11.77
C PHE A 105 11.29 4.92 -10.35
N LEU A 106 11.68 6.18 -10.23
CA LEU A 106 11.55 6.98 -9.02
C LEU A 106 10.49 8.05 -9.28
N ILE A 107 9.33 7.87 -8.69
CA ILE A 107 8.31 8.90 -8.67
C ILE A 107 8.73 9.95 -7.66
N LYS A 108 8.87 11.20 -8.15
CA LYS A 108 9.13 12.36 -7.32
C LYS A 108 8.08 13.41 -7.62
N ASP A 109 7.16 13.62 -6.67
CA ASP A 109 5.99 14.46 -6.89
C ASP A 109 5.53 15.10 -5.56
N LYS A 110 4.47 15.90 -5.64
CA LYS A 110 3.74 16.36 -4.46
C LYS A 110 2.89 15.23 -3.89
N TYR A 111 2.74 15.21 -2.58
CA TYR A 111 1.79 14.32 -1.96
C TYR A 111 0.37 14.83 -2.24
N VAL A 112 -0.48 13.97 -2.78
CA VAL A 112 -1.90 14.24 -3.01
C VAL A 112 -2.72 13.31 -2.11
N PRO A 113 -3.54 13.84 -1.20
CA PRO A 113 -4.43 13.02 -0.37
C PRO A 113 -5.39 12.18 -1.22
N TYR A 114 -5.73 11.00 -0.72
CA TYR A 114 -6.74 10.14 -1.35
C TYR A 114 -8.15 10.60 -0.99
N ASP A 115 -9.05 10.58 -1.98
CA ASP A 115 -10.48 10.75 -1.75
C ASP A 115 -11.08 9.43 -1.25
N TRP A 116 -11.45 9.40 0.02
CA TRP A 116 -12.04 8.25 0.66
C TRP A 116 -13.56 8.36 0.75
N THR A 117 -14.25 7.30 0.36
CA THR A 117 -15.68 7.11 0.64
C THR A 117 -15.80 6.12 1.80
N VAL A 118 -16.14 6.64 2.98
CA VAL A 118 -16.37 5.82 4.19
C VAL A 118 -17.77 5.22 4.14
N THR A 119 -17.88 3.93 4.44
CA THR A 119 -19.16 3.20 4.47
C THR A 119 -19.62 2.94 5.91
N LYS A 120 -20.76 2.27 6.08
CA LYS A 120 -21.25 1.80 7.37
C LYS A 120 -20.88 0.33 7.66
N GLU A 121 -20.11 -0.28 6.75
CA GLU A 121 -19.70 -1.67 6.93
C GLU A 121 -18.58 -1.75 7.97
N GLU A 122 -18.72 -2.70 8.87
CA GLU A 122 -17.77 -2.97 9.96
C GLU A 122 -17.31 -4.41 9.93
N LYS A 123 -16.09 -4.65 10.36
CA LYS A 123 -15.57 -5.99 10.69
C LYS A 123 -14.50 -5.91 11.78
N THR A 124 -14.28 -7.01 12.46
CA THR A 124 -13.23 -7.12 13.46
C THR A 124 -11.94 -7.65 12.84
N ILE A 125 -10.83 -6.92 13.04
CA ILE A 125 -9.48 -7.32 12.61
C ILE A 125 -8.57 -7.25 13.83
N ASN A 126 -7.92 -8.35 14.18
CA ASN A 126 -7.04 -8.45 15.34
C ASN A 126 -7.69 -7.89 16.63
N GLY A 127 -8.98 -8.22 16.85
CA GLY A 127 -9.74 -7.79 18.02
C GLY A 127 -10.19 -6.32 18.02
N LYS A 128 -9.96 -5.57 16.94
CA LYS A 128 -10.38 -4.17 16.77
C LYS A 128 -11.52 -4.05 15.77
N VAL A 129 -12.54 -3.24 16.09
CA VAL A 129 -13.60 -2.90 15.13
C VAL A 129 -13.03 -1.93 14.09
N CYS A 130 -13.18 -2.29 12.84
CA CYS A 130 -12.71 -1.52 11.70
C CYS A 130 -13.87 -1.15 10.78
N ILE A 131 -13.83 0.06 10.26
CA ILE A 131 -14.81 0.62 9.34
C ILE A 131 -14.23 0.54 7.92
N LYS A 132 -15.08 0.20 6.94
CA LYS A 132 -14.70 0.12 5.53
C LYS A 132 -14.67 1.50 4.89
N ALA A 133 -13.63 1.74 4.09
CA ALA A 133 -13.54 2.87 3.18
C ALA A 133 -13.04 2.40 1.81
N THR A 134 -13.43 3.09 0.74
CA THR A 134 -13.00 2.81 -0.63
C THR A 134 -12.49 4.06 -1.31
N THR A 135 -11.60 3.91 -2.29
CA THR A 135 -11.17 5.02 -3.16
C THR A 135 -11.86 4.93 -4.51
N SER A 136 -12.10 6.10 -5.14
CA SER A 136 -12.67 6.22 -6.49
C SER A 136 -11.61 6.28 -7.60
N GLY A 137 -10.33 6.00 -7.31
CA GLY A 137 -9.23 6.07 -8.27
C GLY A 137 -9.29 5.00 -9.37
N ASN A 138 -8.35 5.09 -10.34
CA ASN A 138 -8.23 4.13 -11.45
C ASN A 138 -8.05 2.67 -11.01
N ILE A 139 -7.53 2.47 -9.81
CA ILE A 139 -7.38 1.17 -9.15
C ILE A 139 -8.24 1.18 -7.90
N PRO A 140 -9.34 0.39 -7.87
CA PRO A 140 -10.20 0.33 -6.69
C PRO A 140 -9.44 -0.31 -5.53
N VAL A 141 -9.44 0.38 -4.39
CA VAL A 141 -8.81 -0.08 -3.15
C VAL A 141 -9.84 -0.04 -2.05
N THR A 142 -9.85 -1.07 -1.22
CA THR A 142 -10.66 -1.13 -0.01
C THR A 142 -9.76 -1.08 1.21
N ALA A 143 -10.01 -0.14 2.10
CA ALA A 143 -9.35 -0.02 3.39
C ALA A 143 -10.32 -0.36 4.52
N TRP A 144 -9.80 -1.00 5.55
CA TRP A 144 -10.47 -1.19 6.82
C TRP A 144 -9.64 -0.51 7.89
N PHE A 145 -10.16 0.59 8.42
CA PHE A 145 -9.45 1.43 9.38
C PHE A 145 -10.10 1.41 10.76
N CYS A 146 -9.27 1.56 11.79
CA CYS A 146 -9.70 1.53 13.19
C CYS A 146 -9.56 2.93 13.82
N THR A 147 -10.66 3.50 14.27
CA THR A 147 -10.69 4.83 14.92
C THR A 147 -10.17 4.83 16.36
N ASP A 148 -10.10 3.66 17.02
CA ASP A 148 -9.50 3.55 18.35
C ASP A 148 -8.00 3.87 18.34
N ILE A 149 -7.37 3.82 17.17
CA ILE A 149 -5.97 4.18 16.95
C ILE A 149 -5.96 5.38 16.01
N PRO A 150 -5.95 6.63 16.54
CA PRO A 150 -6.12 7.85 15.75
C PRO A 150 -4.84 8.23 14.99
N LEU A 151 -4.36 7.33 14.16
CA LEU A 151 -3.17 7.47 13.34
C LEU A 151 -3.57 7.37 11.85
N ASN A 152 -3.48 8.49 11.14
CA ASN A 152 -4.02 8.64 9.77
C ASN A 152 -3.12 8.01 8.70
N VAL A 153 -2.59 6.82 8.95
CA VAL A 153 -1.62 6.13 8.08
C VAL A 153 -2.04 4.72 7.75
N GLY A 154 -1.48 4.21 6.66
CA GLY A 154 -1.69 2.85 6.20
C GLY A 154 -0.63 2.41 5.20
N PRO A 155 -0.67 1.15 4.74
CA PRO A 155 0.31 0.62 3.79
C PRO A 155 0.28 1.35 2.46
N LEU A 156 1.39 1.27 1.71
CA LEU A 156 1.55 1.81 0.35
C LEU A 156 1.34 3.34 0.21
N GLY A 157 1.42 4.11 1.32
CA GLY A 157 1.18 5.55 1.30
C GLY A 157 -0.30 5.93 1.25
N TYR A 158 -1.22 5.00 1.50
CA TYR A 158 -2.65 5.29 1.67
C TYR A 158 -2.88 5.92 3.04
N LEU A 159 -3.05 7.25 3.05
CA LEU A 159 -3.16 8.09 4.24
C LEU A 159 -4.52 8.81 4.26
N GLY A 160 -4.84 9.46 5.38
CA GLY A 160 -5.94 10.43 5.46
C GLY A 160 -7.25 9.90 6.05
N LEU A 161 -7.37 8.60 6.35
CA LEU A 161 -8.52 8.08 7.12
C LEU A 161 -8.38 8.46 8.61
N PRO A 162 -9.48 8.63 9.36
CA PRO A 162 -9.43 9.04 10.77
C PRO A 162 -9.07 7.88 11.71
N GLY A 163 -8.06 7.10 11.36
CA GLY A 163 -7.54 5.96 12.09
C GLY A 163 -6.61 5.12 11.25
N ILE A 164 -5.82 4.25 11.91
CA ILE A 164 -4.87 3.40 11.22
C ILE A 164 -5.58 2.39 10.29
N ILE A 165 -5.03 2.19 9.10
CA ILE A 165 -5.53 1.14 8.20
C ILE A 165 -5.02 -0.21 8.70
N MET A 166 -5.93 -1.01 9.25
CA MET A 166 -5.65 -2.36 9.74
C MET A 166 -5.55 -3.38 8.60
N GLN A 167 -6.32 -3.16 7.53
CA GLN A 167 -6.23 -3.96 6.31
C GLN A 167 -6.45 -3.07 5.08
N LEU A 168 -5.63 -3.30 4.05
CA LEU A 168 -5.75 -2.66 2.75
C LEU A 168 -5.81 -3.74 1.67
N ASP A 169 -6.91 -3.79 0.94
CA ASP A 169 -7.10 -4.72 -0.17
C ASP A 169 -6.93 -3.98 -1.50
N THR A 170 -5.93 -4.40 -2.26
CA THR A 170 -5.67 -3.98 -3.64
C THR A 170 -6.07 -5.11 -4.59
N PRO A 171 -6.11 -4.92 -5.91
CA PRO A 171 -6.40 -6.01 -6.85
C PRO A 171 -5.40 -7.18 -6.78
N THR A 172 -4.20 -6.95 -6.28
CA THR A 172 -3.12 -7.96 -6.29
C THR A 172 -2.81 -8.50 -4.90
N TYR A 173 -2.81 -7.66 -3.88
CA TYR A 173 -2.42 -8.01 -2.52
C TYR A 173 -3.41 -7.48 -1.48
N SER A 174 -3.59 -8.26 -0.42
CA SER A 174 -4.21 -7.84 0.84
C SER A 174 -3.11 -7.63 1.87
N TYR A 175 -3.00 -6.41 2.38
CA TYR A 175 -2.04 -6.01 3.42
C TYR A 175 -2.76 -5.98 4.77
N VAL A 176 -2.27 -6.72 5.76
CA VAL A 176 -2.89 -6.78 7.09
C VAL A 176 -1.87 -6.41 8.14
N LEU A 177 -2.22 -5.46 9.01
CA LEU A 177 -1.40 -5.05 10.15
C LEU A 177 -1.23 -6.22 11.11
N GLN A 178 0.03 -6.58 11.39
CA GLN A 178 0.39 -7.66 12.31
C GLN A 178 0.82 -7.12 13.66
N GLU A 179 1.59 -6.04 13.66
CA GLU A 179 2.19 -5.47 14.86
C GLU A 179 2.32 -3.96 14.72
N MET A 180 2.12 -3.26 15.82
CA MET A 180 2.40 -1.83 15.97
C MET A 180 3.19 -1.61 17.26
N VAL A 181 4.29 -0.88 17.16
CA VAL A 181 5.19 -0.57 18.27
C VAL A 181 5.40 0.93 18.34
N ASP A 182 5.16 1.50 19.51
CA ASP A 182 5.51 2.89 19.79
C ASP A 182 7.05 3.00 19.98
N LEU A 183 7.65 3.94 19.28
CA LEU A 183 9.08 4.21 19.35
C LEU A 183 9.36 5.35 20.32
N LYS A 184 10.40 5.22 21.14
CA LYS A 184 10.82 6.28 22.07
C LYS A 184 11.36 7.49 21.32
N ASP A 185 12.15 7.23 20.29
CA ASP A 185 12.82 8.24 19.47
C ASP A 185 12.28 8.20 18.03
N ALA A 186 12.34 9.32 17.33
CA ALA A 186 11.98 9.38 15.92
C ALA A 186 12.92 8.46 15.11
N PRO A 187 12.38 7.56 14.26
CA PRO A 187 13.19 6.69 13.43
C PRO A 187 13.94 7.48 12.34
N SER A 188 15.03 6.92 11.86
CA SER A 188 15.64 7.38 10.61
C SER A 188 14.80 6.94 9.42
N PHE A 189 14.71 7.80 8.41
CA PHE A 189 13.98 7.51 7.18
C PHE A 189 14.94 7.40 6.00
N ASP A 190 14.89 6.29 5.31
CA ASP A 190 15.61 6.12 4.04
C ASP A 190 14.75 6.69 2.90
N VAL A 191 15.21 7.77 2.28
CA VAL A 191 14.55 8.38 1.13
C VAL A 191 15.01 7.66 -0.15
N PRO A 192 14.10 7.10 -0.94
CA PRO A 192 14.46 6.42 -2.18
C PRO A 192 15.13 7.39 -3.18
N THR A 193 16.23 6.95 -3.79
CA THR A 193 17.01 7.79 -4.74
C THR A 193 17.28 7.11 -6.08
N LYS A 194 17.04 5.78 -6.18
CA LYS A 194 17.37 5.00 -7.39
C LYS A 194 16.17 4.91 -8.33
N GLY A 195 16.43 4.95 -9.62
CA GLY A 195 15.43 4.79 -10.69
C GLY A 195 15.37 5.99 -11.62
N LYS A 196 14.69 5.83 -12.77
CA LYS A 196 14.41 6.94 -13.68
C LYS A 196 13.39 7.87 -13.02
N VAL A 197 13.75 9.14 -12.82
CA VAL A 197 12.87 10.14 -12.21
C VAL A 197 11.71 10.46 -13.15
N VAL A 198 10.49 10.38 -12.62
CA VAL A 198 9.23 10.70 -13.31
C VAL A 198 8.22 11.28 -12.31
N THR A 199 7.20 11.99 -12.80
CA THR A 199 6.01 12.34 -12.02
C THR A 199 5.06 11.13 -11.91
N GLN A 200 4.10 11.19 -11.00
CA GLN A 200 3.08 10.15 -10.89
C GLN A 200 2.24 10.03 -12.19
N GLU A 201 1.94 11.16 -12.83
CA GLU A 201 1.20 11.19 -14.09
C GLU A 201 1.98 10.52 -15.23
N GLU A 202 3.27 10.86 -15.38
CA GLU A 202 4.15 10.24 -16.37
C GLU A 202 4.27 8.72 -16.15
N PHE A 203 4.41 8.30 -14.88
CA PHE A 203 4.46 6.89 -14.55
C PHE A 203 3.18 6.16 -14.95
N ASN A 204 2.01 6.73 -14.63
CA ASN A 204 0.71 6.15 -14.98
C ASN A 204 0.52 5.99 -16.51
N LYS A 205 1.00 6.96 -17.30
CA LYS A 205 0.99 6.88 -18.77
C LYS A 205 1.86 5.72 -19.27
N LEU A 206 3.09 5.62 -18.79
CA LEU A 206 4.02 4.55 -19.16
C LEU A 206 3.51 3.16 -18.78
N GLU A 207 2.89 3.04 -17.61
CA GLU A 207 2.27 1.80 -17.14
C GLU A 207 1.11 1.38 -18.04
N ALA A 208 0.20 2.32 -18.35
CA ALA A 208 -0.96 2.07 -19.21
C ALA A 208 -0.55 1.66 -20.63
N GLU A 209 0.46 2.31 -21.22
CA GLU A 209 1.03 1.95 -22.53
C GLU A 209 1.59 0.52 -22.52
N LYS A 210 2.31 0.15 -21.45
CA LYS A 210 2.89 -1.18 -21.32
C LYS A 210 1.84 -2.28 -21.14
N ILE A 211 0.78 -2.01 -20.40
CA ILE A 211 -0.36 -2.93 -20.25
C ILE A 211 -1.04 -3.16 -21.61
N LYS A 212 -1.31 -2.07 -22.37
CA LYS A 212 -1.91 -2.17 -23.71
C LYS A 212 -1.05 -2.99 -24.67
N SER A 213 0.27 -2.77 -24.69
CA SER A 213 1.18 -3.51 -25.58
C SER A 213 1.19 -5.01 -25.26
N ARG A 214 1.14 -5.41 -24.00
CA ARG A 214 1.07 -6.82 -23.58
C ARG A 214 -0.26 -7.48 -23.96
N GLY A 215 -1.38 -6.77 -23.81
CA GLY A 215 -2.68 -7.27 -24.25
C GLY A 215 -2.75 -7.52 -25.75
N THR A 216 -2.09 -6.68 -26.55
CA THR A 216 -2.00 -6.83 -28.00
C THR A 216 -1.09 -8.00 -28.41
N GLU A 217 0.01 -8.23 -27.71
CA GLU A 217 0.91 -9.37 -27.96
C GLU A 217 0.25 -10.71 -27.56
N ALA A 218 -0.47 -10.75 -26.42
CA ALA A 218 -1.23 -11.94 -26.01
C ALA A 218 -2.34 -12.31 -27.01
N GLY A 219 -2.98 -11.30 -27.61
CA GLY A 219 -3.95 -11.49 -28.69
C GLY A 219 -3.33 -12.06 -29.97
N LYS A 220 -2.13 -11.59 -30.35
CA LYS A 220 -1.40 -12.12 -31.54
C LYS A 220 -0.94 -13.57 -31.36
N VAL A 221 -0.52 -13.96 -30.17
CA VAL A 221 -0.13 -15.37 -29.89
C VAL A 221 -1.32 -16.31 -29.98
N ARG A 222 -2.54 -15.87 -29.67
CA ARG A 222 -3.76 -16.67 -29.87
C ARG A 222 -4.12 -16.91 -31.34
N ILE A 223 -3.81 -15.95 -32.23
CA ILE A 223 -4.12 -16.06 -33.68
C ILE A 223 -3.14 -17.00 -34.41
N ILE A 224 -1.92 -17.18 -33.88
CA ILE A 224 -0.91 -18.06 -34.54
C ILE A 224 -1.07 -19.53 -34.12
N ARG A 225 -1.96 -19.88 -33.21
CA ARG A 225 -2.24 -21.26 -32.75
C ARG A 225 -3.56 -21.85 -33.28
N MET A 226 -4.15 -21.25 -34.30
CA MET A 226 -5.28 -21.85 -35.04
C MET A 226 -4.81 -22.51 -36.33
#